data_57914fe57ed3eb0ec2526f1e1b04792e
#
_entry.id   57914fe57ed3eb0ec2526f1e1b04792e
#
_cell.length_a   1.000
_cell.length_b   1.000
_cell.length_c   1.000
_cell.angle_alpha   90.00
_cell.angle_beta   90.00
_cell.angle_gamma   90.00
#
_symmetry.space_group_name_H-M   'P 1'
#
loop_
_entity.id
_entity.type
_entity.pdbx_description
1 polymer ?
#
loop_
_entity_poly.entity_id
_entity_poly.type
_entity_poly.pdbx_seq_one_letter_code
_entity_poly.pdbx_strand_id
1 'polypeptide(L)'
;MRGEDMKAFRERRGLTQPDFALWLNERLQRRYDRSKISRWESNSEKIPEQVARFLLQEVAGPEIEHGPALTLVFANRKGGVGKTVSSVNVAAGLAQRGYSVLFVDSDPQANATMHFGLNPIHQDKINQTLYTPLRAAMLDSPGATTLAECTVQVGEGSLHVVPSGMRLGDAETELLGKPGSDFTLREILRDARRTHDFIVIDTPPHFGALTINALTAGDCIVVPCQTEAFSVTGVEFLLKNIDAIQRRSNPRLSVVGLLPTMYDHRLVQDRASLEDMHRIFGKMLRIFPPMPRATVYAQAAAAGRTVAEALPDAPGIAVYEEVVAAVVEKRNQMVEAAHVVA
;
A
#
# COMPACT_ATOMS: atom_id res chain seq x y z
N MET A 1 20.49 15.81 1.22
CA MET A 1 20.40 16.39 -0.13
C MET A 1 21.81 16.71 -0.62
N ARG A 2 22.19 16.23 -1.81
CA ARG A 2 23.45 16.55 -2.47
C ARG A 2 23.25 17.77 -3.38
N GLY A 3 24.34 18.41 -3.80
CA GLY A 3 24.27 19.58 -4.68
C GLY A 3 23.61 19.27 -6.03
N GLU A 4 23.81 18.07 -6.57
CA GLU A 4 23.18 17.59 -7.81
C GLU A 4 21.65 17.52 -7.67
N ASP A 5 21.13 17.06 -6.52
CA ASP A 5 19.69 16.99 -6.25
C ASP A 5 19.09 18.40 -6.20
N MET A 6 19.79 19.33 -5.54
CA MET A 6 19.38 20.73 -5.46
C MET A 6 19.38 21.41 -6.84
N LYS A 7 20.39 21.14 -7.67
CA LYS A 7 20.46 21.62 -9.05
C LYS A 7 19.30 21.09 -9.89
N ALA A 8 19.03 19.79 -9.84
CA ALA A 8 17.90 19.16 -10.54
C ALA A 8 16.54 19.74 -10.08
N PHE A 9 16.37 20.03 -8.80
CA PHE A 9 15.19 20.70 -8.27
C PHE A 9 14.99 22.10 -8.87
N ARG A 10 16.07 22.92 -8.89
CA ARG A 10 16.03 24.26 -9.47
C ARG A 10 15.68 24.24 -10.96
N GLU A 11 16.34 23.35 -11.72
CA GLU A 11 16.15 23.22 -13.17
C GLU A 11 14.74 22.76 -13.54
N ARG A 12 14.15 21.83 -12.78
CA ARG A 12 12.75 21.42 -12.98
C ARG A 12 11.76 22.58 -12.79
N ARG A 13 12.08 23.57 -11.97
CA ARG A 13 11.26 24.79 -11.79
C ARG A 13 11.59 25.90 -12.80
N GLY A 14 12.49 25.67 -13.73
CA GLY A 14 12.92 26.66 -14.73
C GLY A 14 13.62 27.87 -14.14
N LEU A 15 14.17 27.77 -12.92
CA LEU A 15 14.80 28.91 -12.24
C LEU A 15 16.28 29.00 -12.56
N THR A 16 16.78 30.26 -12.77
CA THR A 16 18.22 30.52 -12.77
C THR A 16 18.78 30.49 -11.34
N GLN A 17 20.10 30.36 -11.17
CA GLN A 17 20.72 30.42 -9.84
C GLN A 17 20.41 31.72 -9.06
N PRO A 18 20.39 32.92 -9.67
CA PRO A 18 19.92 34.13 -9.00
C PRO A 18 18.46 34.08 -8.57
N ASP A 19 17.56 33.62 -9.45
CA ASP A 19 16.14 33.55 -9.15
C ASP A 19 15.87 32.52 -8.04
N PHE A 20 16.63 31.44 -8.04
CA PHE A 20 16.55 30.43 -6.98
C PHE A 20 17.03 30.94 -5.63
N ALA A 21 18.06 31.78 -5.61
CA ALA A 21 18.52 32.45 -4.40
C ALA A 21 17.43 33.38 -3.85
N LEU A 22 16.80 34.19 -4.70
CA LEU A 22 15.68 35.05 -4.33
C LEU A 22 14.51 34.24 -3.78
N TRP A 23 14.12 33.18 -4.48
CA TRP A 23 13.04 32.28 -4.07
C TRP A 23 13.30 31.64 -2.70
N LEU A 24 14.53 31.20 -2.40
CA LEU A 24 14.93 30.68 -1.09
C LEU A 24 14.90 31.77 0.00
N ASN A 25 15.37 32.96 -0.35
CA ASN A 25 15.45 34.09 0.60
C ASN A 25 14.07 34.52 1.10
N GLU A 26 13.08 34.59 0.21
CA GLU A 26 11.71 34.93 0.55
C GLU A 26 11.10 33.92 1.52
N ARG A 27 11.34 32.61 1.31
CA ARG A 27 10.74 31.53 2.10
C ARG A 27 11.45 31.26 3.43
N LEU A 28 12.78 31.35 3.43
CA LEU A 28 13.58 31.06 4.61
C LEU A 28 13.95 32.31 5.42
N GLN A 29 13.54 33.51 4.95
CA GLN A 29 13.93 34.80 5.52
C GLN A 29 15.45 34.92 5.73
N ARG A 30 16.22 34.58 4.69
CA ARG A 30 17.68 34.59 4.64
C ARG A 30 18.17 35.46 3.49
N ARG A 31 19.48 35.62 3.39
CA ARG A 31 20.15 36.36 2.31
C ARG A 31 21.22 35.50 1.66
N TYR A 32 20.80 34.63 0.77
CA TYR A 32 21.68 33.84 -0.09
C TYR A 32 21.86 34.59 -1.41
N ASP A 33 23.03 34.41 -2.02
CA ASP A 33 23.35 34.95 -3.34
C ASP A 33 23.64 33.83 -4.35
N ARG A 34 23.80 34.19 -5.62
CA ARG A 34 24.14 33.26 -6.70
C ARG A 34 25.38 32.43 -6.38
N SER A 35 26.41 33.07 -5.79
CA SER A 35 27.69 32.41 -5.48
C SER A 35 27.51 31.29 -4.47
N LYS A 36 26.62 31.51 -3.51
CA LYS A 36 26.24 30.50 -2.50
C LYS A 36 25.55 29.31 -3.13
N ILE A 37 24.56 29.57 -4.00
CA ILE A 37 23.85 28.51 -4.73
C ILE A 37 24.82 27.69 -5.57
N SER A 38 25.71 28.34 -6.31
CA SER A 38 26.71 27.68 -7.16
C SER A 38 27.64 26.75 -6.36
N ARG A 39 28.09 27.18 -5.18
CA ARG A 39 28.95 26.36 -4.30
C ARG A 39 28.21 25.15 -3.73
N TRP A 40 26.94 25.28 -3.40
CA TRP A 40 26.12 24.17 -2.95
C TRP A 40 25.85 23.16 -4.08
N GLU A 41 25.48 23.62 -5.26
CA GLU A 41 25.23 22.76 -6.43
C GLU A 41 26.49 21.99 -6.89
N SER A 42 27.68 22.60 -6.74
CA SER A 42 28.97 21.97 -7.05
C SER A 42 29.52 21.10 -5.92
N ASN A 43 28.82 20.95 -4.80
CA ASN A 43 29.28 20.30 -3.57
C ASN A 43 30.58 20.89 -2.99
N SER A 44 30.96 22.12 -3.40
CA SER A 44 32.13 22.85 -2.86
C SER A 44 31.87 23.39 -1.45
N GLU A 45 30.61 23.47 -1.05
CA GLU A 45 30.17 23.84 0.29
C GLU A 45 28.96 23.00 0.67
N LYS A 46 28.88 22.57 1.93
CA LYS A 46 27.75 21.77 2.43
C LYS A 46 26.47 22.61 2.46
N ILE A 47 25.38 22.06 1.92
CA ILE A 47 24.06 22.68 2.00
C ILE A 47 23.65 22.72 3.49
N PRO A 48 23.24 23.89 4.04
CA PRO A 48 22.75 23.98 5.39
C PRO A 48 21.56 23.06 5.62
N GLU A 49 21.48 22.43 6.78
CA GLU A 49 20.42 21.46 7.10
C GLU A 49 19.01 22.07 6.95
N GLN A 50 18.84 23.32 7.33
CA GLN A 50 17.58 24.06 7.17
C GLN A 50 17.17 24.18 5.70
N VAL A 51 18.12 24.48 4.81
CA VAL A 51 17.86 24.57 3.36
C VAL A 51 17.55 23.18 2.78
N ALA A 52 18.35 22.18 3.15
CA ALA A 52 18.14 20.81 2.70
C ALA A 52 16.77 20.27 3.13
N ARG A 53 16.39 20.50 4.39
CA ARG A 53 15.07 20.10 4.91
C ARG A 53 13.93 20.82 4.20
N PHE A 54 14.04 22.12 3.99
CA PHE A 54 13.04 22.91 3.28
C PHE A 54 12.89 22.44 1.83
N LEU A 55 13.99 22.22 1.10
CA LEU A 55 13.93 21.73 -0.27
C LEU A 55 13.39 20.31 -0.36
N LEU A 56 13.66 19.44 0.59
CA LEU A 56 13.07 18.11 0.67
C LEU A 56 11.55 18.18 0.88
N GLN A 57 11.07 19.12 1.72
CA GLN A 57 9.63 19.38 1.88
C GLN A 57 9.00 19.92 0.59
N GLU A 58 9.69 20.82 -0.12
CA GLU A 58 9.21 21.37 -1.40
C GLU A 58 9.25 20.33 -2.55
N VAL A 59 10.15 19.36 -2.50
CA VAL A 59 10.16 18.20 -3.42
C VAL A 59 9.00 17.26 -3.13
N ALA A 60 8.69 17.07 -1.84
CA ALA A 60 7.53 16.30 -1.40
C ALA A 60 6.18 16.95 -1.80
N GLY A 61 6.22 18.20 -2.28
CA GLY A 61 5.01 19.01 -2.53
C GLY A 61 4.50 19.65 -1.23
N PRO A 62 3.47 20.51 -1.28
CA PRO A 62 2.78 20.89 -0.06
C PRO A 62 2.37 19.60 0.65
N GLU A 63 2.63 19.50 1.96
CA GLU A 63 1.87 18.58 2.79
C GLU A 63 0.40 18.92 2.50
N ILE A 64 -0.17 18.22 1.54
CA ILE A 64 -1.61 18.12 1.50
C ILE A 64 -1.86 17.55 2.88
N GLU A 65 -2.62 18.24 3.72
CA GLU A 65 -3.15 17.67 4.95
C GLU A 65 -4.02 16.49 4.53
N HIS A 66 -3.35 15.41 4.15
CA HIS A 66 -3.99 14.12 4.00
C HIS A 66 -4.45 13.81 5.41
N GLY A 67 -5.74 13.78 5.64
CA GLY A 67 -6.23 13.13 6.84
C GLY A 67 -5.55 11.76 6.93
N PRO A 68 -5.55 11.10 8.08
CA PRO A 68 -4.81 9.86 8.26
C PRO A 68 -5.14 8.87 7.14
N ALA A 69 -4.11 8.26 6.53
CA ALA A 69 -4.32 7.27 5.49
C ALA A 69 -5.19 6.13 5.98
N LEU A 70 -6.14 5.69 5.17
CA LEU A 70 -6.84 4.43 5.42
C LEU A 70 -5.95 3.26 5.00
N THR A 71 -5.67 2.34 5.92
CA THR A 71 -4.93 1.11 5.63
C THR A 71 -5.89 -0.04 5.34
N LEU A 72 -5.93 -0.47 4.07
CA LEU A 72 -6.77 -1.55 3.56
C LEU A 72 -5.95 -2.83 3.43
N VAL A 73 -6.43 -3.92 4.00
CA VAL A 73 -5.78 -5.24 3.92
C VAL A 73 -6.59 -6.18 3.03
N PHE A 74 -5.93 -6.91 2.16
CA PHE A 74 -6.51 -8.05 1.43
C PHE A 74 -6.00 -9.33 2.05
N ALA A 75 -6.88 -10.10 2.71
CA ALA A 75 -6.48 -11.33 3.36
C ALA A 75 -7.53 -12.44 3.16
N ASN A 76 -7.00 -13.63 2.95
CA ASN A 76 -7.72 -14.90 3.04
C ASN A 76 -6.68 -16.02 3.22
N ARG A 77 -7.03 -17.02 4.01
CA ARG A 77 -6.16 -18.19 4.27
C ARG A 77 -5.98 -19.08 3.05
N LYS A 78 -6.96 -19.11 2.15
CA LYS A 78 -6.91 -19.94 0.94
C LYS A 78 -6.00 -19.29 -0.10
N GLY A 79 -5.09 -20.07 -0.67
CA GLY A 79 -4.30 -19.68 -1.83
C GLY A 79 -5.16 -19.61 -3.10
N GLY A 80 -4.75 -18.77 -4.06
CA GLY A 80 -5.41 -18.70 -5.36
C GLY A 80 -6.80 -18.04 -5.41
N VAL A 81 -7.26 -17.42 -4.32
CA VAL A 81 -8.58 -16.75 -4.27
C VAL A 81 -8.60 -15.33 -4.86
N GLY A 82 -7.53 -14.91 -5.53
CA GLY A 82 -7.47 -13.59 -6.17
C GLY A 82 -7.11 -12.42 -5.24
N LYS A 83 -6.49 -12.66 -4.08
CA LYS A 83 -6.02 -11.59 -3.17
C LYS A 83 -5.16 -10.56 -3.90
N THR A 84 -4.03 -10.99 -4.43
CA THR A 84 -3.06 -10.14 -5.13
C THR A 84 -3.66 -9.41 -6.32
N VAL A 85 -4.45 -10.11 -7.14
CA VAL A 85 -5.12 -9.48 -8.29
C VAL A 85 -6.10 -8.40 -7.82
N SER A 86 -6.85 -8.66 -6.76
CA SER A 86 -7.82 -7.70 -6.22
C SER A 86 -7.12 -6.51 -5.56
N SER A 87 -6.09 -6.74 -4.74
CA SER A 87 -5.34 -5.68 -4.07
C SER A 87 -4.67 -4.73 -5.05
N VAL A 88 -4.01 -5.28 -6.10
CA VAL A 88 -3.34 -4.51 -7.15
C VAL A 88 -4.35 -3.66 -7.94
N ASN A 89 -5.47 -4.24 -8.39
CA ASN A 89 -6.45 -3.49 -9.19
C ASN A 89 -7.22 -2.44 -8.36
N VAL A 90 -7.48 -2.70 -7.08
CA VAL A 90 -8.06 -1.68 -6.18
C VAL A 90 -7.07 -0.55 -5.92
N ALA A 91 -5.79 -0.84 -5.69
CA ALA A 91 -4.76 0.19 -5.52
C ALA A 91 -4.63 1.06 -6.78
N ALA A 92 -4.59 0.46 -7.97
CA ALA A 92 -4.58 1.16 -9.24
C ALA A 92 -5.83 2.03 -9.43
N GLY A 93 -7.02 1.51 -9.12
CA GLY A 93 -8.29 2.25 -9.20
C GLY A 93 -8.35 3.45 -8.24
N LEU A 94 -7.75 3.35 -7.05
CA LEU A 94 -7.58 4.48 -6.14
C LEU A 94 -6.64 5.55 -6.72
N ALA A 95 -5.48 5.13 -7.24
CA ALA A 95 -4.51 6.03 -7.86
C ALA A 95 -5.08 6.74 -9.11
N GLN A 96 -5.84 6.04 -9.96
CA GLN A 96 -6.53 6.63 -11.11
C GLN A 96 -7.57 7.70 -10.72
N ARG A 97 -8.13 7.63 -9.51
CA ARG A 97 -9.01 8.67 -8.94
C ARG A 97 -8.24 9.83 -8.32
N GLY A 98 -6.91 9.87 -8.44
CA GLY A 98 -6.06 10.96 -7.96
C GLY A 98 -5.61 10.84 -6.51
N TYR A 99 -5.91 9.72 -5.83
CA TYR A 99 -5.43 9.49 -4.46
C TYR A 99 -3.95 9.08 -4.45
N SER A 100 -3.23 9.54 -3.42
CA SER A 100 -1.89 9.06 -3.12
C SER A 100 -1.96 7.69 -2.45
N VAL A 101 -1.40 6.66 -3.11
CA VAL A 101 -1.53 5.26 -2.68
C VAL A 101 -0.16 4.65 -2.44
N LEU A 102 0.03 4.06 -1.26
CA LEU A 102 1.14 3.17 -0.98
C LEU A 102 0.63 1.73 -1.04
N PHE A 103 1.19 0.94 -1.93
CA PHE A 103 0.99 -0.50 -1.96
C PHE A 103 2.10 -1.21 -1.20
N VAL A 104 1.76 -2.16 -0.34
CA VAL A 104 2.72 -2.96 0.42
C VAL A 104 2.51 -4.43 0.08
N ASP A 105 3.48 -5.01 -0.61
CA ASP A 105 3.49 -6.45 -0.88
C ASP A 105 4.09 -7.18 0.34
N SER A 106 3.25 -7.84 1.13
CA SER A 106 3.69 -8.62 2.29
C SER A 106 3.69 -10.13 2.06
N ASP A 107 3.55 -10.58 0.81
CA ASP A 107 3.69 -12.00 0.44
C ASP A 107 5.14 -12.28 0.01
N PRO A 108 5.87 -13.22 0.65
CA PRO A 108 7.21 -13.64 0.22
C PRO A 108 7.28 -14.16 -1.21
N GLN A 109 6.15 -14.58 -1.80
CA GLN A 109 6.09 -14.98 -3.21
C GLN A 109 6.20 -13.78 -4.17
N ALA A 110 6.04 -12.54 -3.68
CA ALA A 110 6.22 -11.29 -4.40
C ALA A 110 5.40 -11.17 -5.70
N ASN A 111 4.21 -11.79 -5.72
CA ASN A 111 3.34 -11.77 -6.89
C ASN A 111 2.84 -10.36 -7.22
N ALA A 112 2.52 -9.53 -6.20
CA ALA A 112 2.13 -8.15 -6.43
C ALA A 112 3.30 -7.31 -6.95
N THR A 113 4.51 -7.51 -6.42
CA THR A 113 5.75 -6.88 -6.90
C THR A 113 5.95 -7.13 -8.39
N MET A 114 5.81 -8.39 -8.84
CA MET A 114 5.90 -8.74 -10.27
C MET A 114 4.74 -8.14 -11.08
N HIS A 115 3.55 -8.07 -10.52
CA HIS A 115 2.39 -7.48 -11.17
C HIS A 115 2.56 -5.97 -11.45
N PHE A 116 3.36 -5.29 -10.65
CA PHE A 116 3.78 -3.89 -10.89
C PHE A 116 5.03 -3.76 -11.77
N GLY A 117 5.48 -4.84 -12.41
CA GLY A 117 6.64 -4.84 -13.32
C GLY A 117 8.00 -4.78 -12.60
N LEU A 118 8.03 -4.94 -11.28
CA LEU A 118 9.27 -4.96 -10.50
C LEU A 118 9.86 -6.37 -10.43
N ASN A 119 11.19 -6.47 -10.41
CA ASN A 119 11.88 -7.75 -10.28
C ASN A 119 12.23 -8.03 -8.81
N PRO A 120 11.59 -9.02 -8.14
CA PRO A 120 11.81 -9.30 -6.71
C PRO A 120 13.26 -9.64 -6.37
N ILE A 121 13.96 -10.38 -7.26
CA ILE A 121 15.35 -10.77 -7.05
C ILE A 121 16.27 -9.54 -7.08
N HIS A 122 15.99 -8.60 -7.99
CA HIS A 122 16.72 -7.34 -8.03
C HIS A 122 16.48 -6.52 -6.78
N GLN A 123 15.21 -6.38 -6.35
CA GLN A 123 14.86 -5.61 -5.16
C GLN A 123 15.50 -6.19 -3.88
N ASP A 124 15.53 -7.50 -3.74
CA ASP A 124 16.24 -8.17 -2.63
C ASP A 124 17.76 -7.88 -2.64
N LYS A 125 18.41 -7.91 -3.82
CA LYS A 125 19.83 -7.62 -3.95
C LYS A 125 20.22 -6.20 -3.54
N ILE A 126 19.36 -5.23 -3.81
CA ILE A 126 19.60 -3.81 -3.45
C ILE A 126 19.00 -3.43 -2.10
N ASN A 127 18.46 -4.40 -1.34
CA ASN A 127 17.79 -4.22 -0.04
C ASN A 127 16.59 -3.25 -0.07
N GLN A 128 15.89 -3.15 -1.20
CA GLN A 128 14.69 -2.34 -1.37
C GLN A 128 13.43 -3.22 -1.34
N THR A 129 13.23 -3.97 -0.26
CA THR A 129 12.03 -4.78 -0.02
C THR A 129 11.49 -4.51 1.38
N LEU A 130 10.24 -4.89 1.62
CA LEU A 130 9.59 -4.80 2.93
C LEU A 130 10.40 -5.49 4.05
N TYR A 131 11.16 -6.53 3.73
CA TYR A 131 12.02 -7.22 4.70
C TYR A 131 12.99 -6.29 5.39
N THR A 132 13.60 -5.35 4.65
CA THR A 132 14.66 -4.48 5.18
C THR A 132 14.18 -3.59 6.34
N PRO A 133 13.13 -2.76 6.20
CA PRO A 133 12.63 -1.95 7.30
C PRO A 133 11.96 -2.78 8.41
N LEU A 134 11.32 -3.93 8.09
CA LEU A 134 10.79 -4.83 9.12
C LEU A 134 11.90 -5.35 10.02
N ARG A 135 12.97 -5.88 9.42
CA ARG A 135 14.13 -6.39 10.18
C ARG A 135 14.80 -5.28 10.99
N ALA A 136 14.96 -4.11 10.41
CA ALA A 136 15.53 -2.96 11.07
C ALA A 136 14.75 -2.57 12.33
N ALA A 137 13.43 -2.51 12.26
CA ALA A 137 12.55 -2.23 13.40
C ALA A 137 12.64 -3.33 14.48
N MET A 138 12.73 -4.60 14.08
CA MET A 138 12.89 -5.71 15.03
C MET A 138 14.22 -5.69 15.80
N LEU A 139 15.25 -5.06 15.25
CA LEU A 139 16.59 -5.01 15.83
C LEU A 139 16.92 -3.69 16.51
N ASP A 140 15.95 -2.75 16.58
CA ASP A 140 16.16 -1.38 17.07
C ASP A 140 17.46 -0.74 16.54
N SER A 141 17.72 -0.94 15.22
CA SER A 141 18.98 -0.55 14.60
C SER A 141 19.02 0.96 14.33
N PRO A 142 19.87 1.76 15.00
CA PRO A 142 20.00 3.19 14.73
C PRO A 142 20.47 3.45 13.29
N GLY A 143 19.82 4.36 12.57
CA GLY A 143 20.17 4.70 11.18
C GLY A 143 19.81 3.63 10.15
N ALA A 144 18.90 2.73 10.49
CA ALA A 144 18.42 1.68 9.61
C ALA A 144 17.61 2.24 8.44
N THR A 145 17.57 1.49 7.34
CA THR A 145 16.79 1.79 6.15
C THR A 145 15.31 1.93 6.50
N THR A 146 14.74 3.05 6.11
CA THR A 146 13.32 3.37 6.34
C THR A 146 12.42 2.75 5.29
N LEU A 147 11.12 2.71 5.57
CA LEU A 147 10.13 2.26 4.59
C LEU A 147 10.16 3.13 3.31
N ALA A 148 10.36 4.44 3.46
CA ALA A 148 10.42 5.38 2.34
C ALA A 148 11.59 5.09 1.39
N GLU A 149 12.75 4.65 1.91
CA GLU A 149 13.91 4.27 1.10
C GLU A 149 13.69 2.95 0.34
N CYS A 150 12.75 2.12 0.79
CA CYS A 150 12.34 0.88 0.12
C CYS A 150 11.13 1.08 -0.82
N THR A 151 10.61 2.30 -0.91
CA THR A 151 9.43 2.61 -1.72
C THR A 151 9.83 2.96 -3.15
N VAL A 152 9.14 2.37 -4.13
CA VAL A 152 9.36 2.58 -5.57
C VAL A 152 8.09 3.19 -6.17
N GLN A 153 8.24 4.28 -6.92
CA GLN A 153 7.13 4.84 -7.70
C GLN A 153 6.84 3.96 -8.92
N VAL A 154 5.59 3.67 -9.20
CA VAL A 154 5.16 2.86 -10.34
C VAL A 154 4.27 3.68 -11.27
N GLY A 155 4.60 3.68 -12.56
CA GLY A 155 3.90 4.50 -13.56
C GLY A 155 4.12 6.00 -13.39
N GLU A 156 3.26 6.80 -14.03
CA GLU A 156 3.34 8.28 -14.01
C GLU A 156 2.48 8.92 -12.90
N GLY A 157 1.82 8.10 -12.09
CA GLY A 157 0.83 8.55 -11.10
C GLY A 157 1.34 8.61 -9.66
N SER A 158 0.39 8.67 -8.75
CA SER A 158 0.58 8.74 -7.30
C SER A 158 0.59 7.35 -6.62
N LEU A 159 0.93 6.29 -7.37
CA LEU A 159 1.06 4.93 -6.87
C LEU A 159 2.51 4.62 -6.53
N HIS A 160 2.73 4.28 -5.28
CA HIS A 160 4.02 3.87 -4.75
C HIS A 160 3.92 2.42 -4.26
N VAL A 161 5.00 1.65 -4.40
CA VAL A 161 5.03 0.24 -4.02
C VAL A 161 6.22 -0.01 -3.09
N VAL A 162 5.98 -0.68 -1.97
CA VAL A 162 7.01 -1.34 -1.17
C VAL A 162 7.07 -2.79 -1.66
N PRO A 163 8.14 -3.15 -2.40
CA PRO A 163 8.24 -4.47 -2.98
C PRO A 163 8.45 -5.57 -1.94
N SER A 164 8.05 -6.78 -2.28
CA SER A 164 8.43 -8.01 -1.60
C SER A 164 9.61 -8.71 -2.28
N GLY A 165 10.15 -9.71 -1.61
CA GLY A 165 11.16 -10.61 -2.12
C GLY A 165 11.25 -11.90 -1.29
N MET A 166 12.09 -12.84 -1.72
CA MET A 166 12.19 -14.15 -1.07
C MET A 166 12.65 -14.04 0.40
N ARG A 167 13.52 -13.05 0.70
CA ARG A 167 14.00 -12.81 2.07
C ARG A 167 12.90 -12.43 3.06
N LEU A 168 11.74 -11.94 2.57
CA LEU A 168 10.62 -11.67 3.46
C LEU A 168 10.09 -12.95 4.14
N GLY A 169 10.34 -14.14 3.56
CA GLY A 169 10.05 -15.41 4.22
C GLY A 169 10.81 -15.61 5.54
N ASP A 170 11.99 -15.02 5.67
CA ASP A 170 12.77 -15.10 6.92
C ASP A 170 12.08 -14.31 8.04
N ALA A 171 11.37 -13.23 7.69
CA ALA A 171 10.62 -12.42 8.65
C ALA A 171 9.53 -13.21 9.39
N GLU A 172 8.91 -14.22 8.75
CA GLU A 172 7.94 -15.10 9.42
C GLU A 172 8.55 -15.77 10.66
N THR A 173 9.80 -16.22 10.55
CA THR A 173 10.51 -16.86 11.65
C THR A 173 11.08 -15.83 12.63
N GLU A 174 11.63 -14.73 12.12
CA GLU A 174 12.24 -13.69 12.94
C GLU A 174 11.25 -12.92 13.80
N LEU A 175 9.99 -12.78 13.36
CA LEU A 175 8.89 -12.17 14.12
C LEU A 175 8.38 -13.09 15.23
N LEU A 176 8.46 -14.41 15.05
CA LEU A 176 7.93 -15.35 16.03
C LEU A 176 8.66 -15.24 17.38
N GLY A 177 7.89 -15.17 18.44
CA GLY A 177 8.39 -15.19 19.82
C GLY A 177 9.01 -13.89 20.33
N LYS A 178 9.06 -12.83 19.54
CA LYS A 178 9.50 -11.50 20.00
C LYS A 178 8.32 -10.73 20.58
N PRO A 179 8.41 -10.21 21.79
CA PRO A 179 7.35 -9.36 22.37
C PRO A 179 7.09 -8.13 21.47
N GLY A 180 5.81 -7.86 21.19
CA GLY A 180 5.43 -6.69 20.39
C GLY A 180 5.62 -6.84 18.87
N SER A 181 6.15 -7.96 18.38
CA SER A 181 6.40 -8.17 16.94
C SER A 181 5.15 -8.08 16.06
N ASP A 182 3.97 -8.30 16.63
CA ASP A 182 2.69 -8.13 15.93
C ASP A 182 2.41 -6.68 15.49
N PHE A 183 3.11 -5.71 16.07
CA PHE A 183 2.96 -4.27 15.81
C PHE A 183 4.04 -3.70 14.88
N THR A 184 5.02 -4.48 14.48
CA THR A 184 6.19 -4.00 13.72
C THR A 184 5.78 -3.32 12.40
N LEU A 185 4.88 -3.93 11.63
CA LEU A 185 4.39 -3.32 10.38
C LEU A 185 3.63 -2.01 10.63
N ARG A 186 2.82 -1.96 11.68
CA ARG A 186 2.09 -0.74 12.08
C ARG A 186 3.05 0.40 12.43
N GLU A 187 4.17 0.09 13.06
CA GLU A 187 5.19 1.08 13.44
C GLU A 187 5.91 1.65 12.21
N ILE A 188 6.38 0.81 11.32
CA ILE A 188 7.08 1.25 10.11
C ILE A 188 6.17 1.99 9.12
N LEU A 189 4.85 1.77 9.16
CA LEU A 189 3.86 2.48 8.34
C LEU A 189 3.49 3.86 8.90
N ARG A 190 3.95 4.25 10.09
CA ARG A 190 3.53 5.48 10.78
C ARG A 190 3.70 6.74 9.93
N ASP A 191 4.85 6.90 9.30
CA ASP A 191 5.13 8.09 8.47
C ASP A 191 4.39 8.02 7.13
N ALA A 192 4.26 6.84 6.54
CA ALA A 192 3.48 6.63 5.32
C ALA A 192 2.00 7.00 5.51
N ARG A 193 1.44 6.80 6.71
CA ARG A 193 0.06 7.20 7.05
C ARG A 193 -0.17 8.71 7.03
N ARG A 194 0.88 9.53 7.04
CA ARG A 194 0.80 10.99 6.97
C ARG A 194 0.97 11.53 5.56
N THR A 195 1.56 10.74 4.66
CA THR A 195 1.97 11.18 3.32
C THR A 195 1.15 10.57 2.20
N HIS A 196 0.28 9.62 2.51
CA HIS A 196 -0.60 8.96 1.55
C HIS A 196 -2.06 9.04 1.99
N ASP A 197 -2.99 8.89 1.03
CA ASP A 197 -4.42 8.78 1.30
C ASP A 197 -4.81 7.36 1.67
N PHE A 198 -4.19 6.39 1.01
CA PHE A 198 -4.44 4.96 1.20
C PHE A 198 -3.14 4.18 1.30
N ILE A 199 -3.17 3.16 2.16
CA ILE A 199 -2.16 2.11 2.20
C ILE A 199 -2.89 0.79 1.89
N VAL A 200 -2.47 0.09 0.85
CA VAL A 200 -3.06 -1.21 0.45
C VAL A 200 -2.05 -2.31 0.72
N ILE A 201 -2.43 -3.30 1.52
CA ILE A 201 -1.54 -4.41 1.92
C ILE A 201 -2.05 -5.71 1.31
N ASP A 202 -1.23 -6.36 0.48
CA ASP A 202 -1.44 -7.75 0.03
C ASP A 202 -0.79 -8.73 1.00
N THR A 203 -1.46 -9.84 1.34
CA THR A 203 -0.99 -10.80 2.34
C THR A 203 -0.76 -12.20 1.77
N PRO A 204 0.15 -12.98 2.37
CA PRO A 204 0.37 -14.37 1.98
C PRO A 204 -0.88 -15.25 2.21
N PRO A 205 -0.93 -16.46 1.59
CA PRO A 205 -2.08 -17.36 1.66
C PRO A 205 -2.11 -18.20 2.94
N HIS A 206 -1.65 -17.66 4.07
CA HIS A 206 -1.71 -18.32 5.37
C HIS A 206 -1.82 -17.28 6.48
N PHE A 207 -2.25 -17.72 7.65
CA PHE A 207 -2.44 -16.84 8.80
C PHE A 207 -1.20 -16.89 9.71
N GLY A 208 -0.06 -16.40 9.17
CA GLY A 208 1.23 -16.34 9.85
C GLY A 208 1.54 -14.96 10.42
N ALA A 209 2.78 -14.74 10.85
CA ALA A 209 3.22 -13.50 11.48
C ALA A 209 3.05 -12.28 10.57
N LEU A 210 3.32 -12.39 9.27
CA LEU A 210 3.11 -11.30 8.29
C LEU A 210 1.64 -10.92 8.15
N THR A 211 0.73 -11.91 8.07
CA THR A 211 -0.71 -11.64 8.01
C THR A 211 -1.23 -11.02 9.31
N ILE A 212 -0.76 -11.47 10.48
CA ILE A 212 -1.11 -10.87 11.77
C ILE A 212 -0.64 -9.42 11.83
N ASN A 213 0.58 -9.13 11.40
CA ASN A 213 1.12 -7.78 11.30
C ASN A 213 0.28 -6.88 10.38
N ALA A 214 -0.10 -7.38 9.19
CA ALA A 214 -0.95 -6.65 8.25
C ALA A 214 -2.31 -6.30 8.88
N LEU A 215 -2.98 -7.27 9.52
CA LEU A 215 -4.27 -7.05 10.19
C LEU A 215 -4.15 -6.15 11.43
N THR A 216 -3.03 -6.19 12.14
CA THR A 216 -2.76 -5.30 13.27
C THR A 216 -2.52 -3.86 12.82
N ALA A 217 -1.93 -3.67 11.63
CA ALA A 217 -1.70 -2.36 11.03
C ALA A 217 -2.93 -1.81 10.28
N GLY A 218 -3.87 -2.68 9.86
CA GLY A 218 -5.01 -2.34 9.02
C GLY A 218 -6.13 -1.60 9.73
N ASP A 219 -6.81 -0.70 9.03
CA ASP A 219 -8.07 -0.08 9.48
C ASP A 219 -9.27 -0.89 8.98
N CYS A 220 -9.13 -1.49 7.81
CA CYS A 220 -10.18 -2.34 7.27
C CYS A 220 -9.62 -3.46 6.37
N ILE A 221 -10.49 -4.46 6.13
CA ILE A 221 -10.16 -5.64 5.33
C ILE A 221 -11.24 -5.89 4.27
N VAL A 222 -10.81 -6.21 3.06
CA VAL A 222 -11.61 -6.87 2.03
C VAL A 222 -11.21 -8.33 1.96
N VAL A 223 -12.17 -9.22 1.90
CA VAL A 223 -11.97 -10.67 1.90
C VAL A 223 -12.31 -11.27 0.54
N PRO A 224 -11.34 -11.45 -0.37
CA PRO A 224 -11.54 -12.21 -1.59
C PRO A 224 -11.80 -13.69 -1.27
N CYS A 225 -12.84 -14.26 -1.85
CA CYS A 225 -13.20 -15.67 -1.65
C CYS A 225 -13.75 -16.30 -2.94
N GLN A 226 -13.27 -17.47 -3.30
CA GLN A 226 -13.80 -18.20 -4.46
C GLN A 226 -15.21 -18.71 -4.21
N THR A 227 -16.02 -18.81 -5.27
CA THR A 227 -17.37 -19.38 -5.25
C THR A 227 -17.32 -20.91 -5.37
N GLU A 228 -16.56 -21.57 -4.51
CA GLU A 228 -16.41 -23.03 -4.48
C GLU A 228 -17.06 -23.66 -3.25
N ALA A 229 -17.25 -24.98 -3.30
CA ALA A 229 -17.64 -25.76 -2.12
C ALA A 229 -16.68 -25.46 -0.94
N PHE A 230 -17.22 -25.35 0.28
CA PHE A 230 -16.48 -25.03 1.51
C PHE A 230 -15.94 -23.59 1.63
N SER A 231 -16.25 -22.69 0.71
CA SER A 231 -15.85 -21.26 0.81
C SER A 231 -16.41 -20.64 2.10
N VAL A 232 -17.64 -20.98 2.49
CA VAL A 232 -18.29 -20.51 3.71
C VAL A 232 -17.49 -20.84 4.96
N THR A 233 -17.04 -22.09 5.12
CA THR A 233 -16.24 -22.52 6.29
C THR A 233 -14.90 -21.77 6.36
N GLY A 234 -14.28 -21.51 5.20
CA GLY A 234 -13.05 -20.72 5.12
C GLY A 234 -13.24 -19.28 5.57
N VAL A 235 -14.36 -18.66 5.17
CA VAL A 235 -14.73 -17.30 5.58
C VAL A 235 -15.06 -17.24 7.08
N GLU A 236 -15.83 -18.17 7.62
CA GLU A 236 -16.13 -18.25 9.06
C GLU A 236 -14.85 -18.34 9.90
N PHE A 237 -13.90 -19.18 9.48
CA PHE A 237 -12.63 -19.31 10.17
C PHE A 237 -11.83 -18.00 10.13
N LEU A 238 -11.80 -17.33 8.98
CA LEU A 238 -11.15 -16.03 8.86
C LEU A 238 -11.79 -14.98 9.75
N LEU A 239 -13.12 -14.90 9.79
CA LEU A 239 -13.85 -13.96 10.66
C LEU A 239 -13.56 -14.19 12.15
N LYS A 240 -13.43 -15.45 12.59
CA LYS A 240 -12.99 -15.78 13.96
C LYS A 240 -11.58 -15.26 14.26
N ASN A 241 -10.67 -15.35 13.30
CA ASN A 241 -9.31 -14.81 13.46
C ASN A 241 -9.31 -13.28 13.49
N ILE A 242 -10.10 -12.63 12.62
CA ILE A 242 -10.28 -11.17 12.65
C ILE A 242 -10.81 -10.71 14.02
N ASP A 243 -11.83 -11.39 14.56
CA ASP A 243 -12.37 -11.11 15.89
C ASP A 243 -11.30 -11.28 17.00
N ALA A 244 -10.42 -12.26 16.89
CA ALA A 244 -9.30 -12.41 17.81
C ALA A 244 -8.29 -11.23 17.72
N ILE A 245 -7.99 -10.75 16.51
CA ILE A 245 -7.15 -9.56 16.28
C ILE A 245 -7.85 -8.31 16.84
N GLN A 246 -9.15 -8.14 16.60
CA GLN A 246 -9.91 -7.01 17.13
C GLN A 246 -9.85 -6.97 18.67
N ARG A 247 -9.97 -8.10 19.33
CA ARG A 247 -9.91 -8.14 20.80
C ARG A 247 -8.53 -7.93 21.39
N ARG A 248 -7.46 -8.29 20.68
CA ARG A 248 -6.10 -8.34 21.25
C ARG A 248 -5.22 -7.19 20.84
N SER A 249 -5.20 -6.85 19.55
CA SER A 249 -4.20 -5.95 18.98
C SER A 249 -4.77 -4.80 18.17
N ASN A 250 -5.96 -4.94 17.56
CA ASN A 250 -6.53 -3.90 16.70
C ASN A 250 -8.06 -3.80 16.82
N PRO A 251 -8.61 -3.15 17.86
CA PRO A 251 -10.05 -3.00 18.05
C PRO A 251 -10.78 -2.23 16.95
N ARG A 252 -10.03 -1.48 16.10
CA ARG A 252 -10.60 -0.66 15.03
C ARG A 252 -10.73 -1.39 13.70
N LEU A 253 -10.11 -2.55 13.56
CA LEU A 253 -10.17 -3.32 12.32
C LEU A 253 -11.63 -3.65 11.99
N SER A 254 -12.06 -3.34 10.77
CA SER A 254 -13.42 -3.60 10.31
C SER A 254 -13.42 -4.35 8.98
N VAL A 255 -14.45 -5.17 8.73
CA VAL A 255 -14.61 -5.85 7.44
C VAL A 255 -15.43 -4.96 6.52
N VAL A 256 -14.85 -4.54 5.38
CA VAL A 256 -15.56 -3.76 4.32
C VAL A 256 -16.55 -4.66 3.61
N GLY A 257 -16.15 -5.90 3.29
CA GLY A 257 -17.01 -6.87 2.66
C GLY A 257 -16.28 -8.11 2.17
N LEU A 258 -17.08 -9.08 1.74
CA LEU A 258 -16.64 -10.26 1.03
C LEU A 258 -16.63 -9.94 -0.47
N LEU A 259 -15.56 -10.32 -1.17
CA LEU A 259 -15.43 -10.19 -2.62
C LEU A 259 -15.43 -11.60 -3.23
N PRO A 260 -16.60 -12.10 -3.70
CA PRO A 260 -16.66 -13.37 -4.42
C PRO A 260 -15.83 -13.30 -5.70
N THR A 261 -14.96 -14.28 -5.93
CA THR A 261 -14.02 -14.27 -7.06
C THR A 261 -14.14 -15.55 -7.89
N MET A 262 -13.63 -15.49 -9.12
CA MET A 262 -13.59 -16.63 -10.07
C MET A 262 -14.96 -17.23 -10.35
N TYR A 263 -15.98 -16.41 -10.29
CA TYR A 263 -17.37 -16.82 -10.48
C TYR A 263 -17.66 -17.14 -11.95
N ASP A 264 -18.28 -18.29 -12.18
CA ASP A 264 -18.86 -18.65 -13.47
C ASP A 264 -20.36 -18.94 -13.30
N HIS A 265 -21.20 -18.05 -13.80
CA HIS A 265 -22.67 -18.16 -13.70
C HIS A 265 -23.25 -19.45 -14.33
N ARG A 266 -22.50 -20.10 -15.22
CA ARG A 266 -22.90 -21.36 -15.85
C ARG A 266 -22.78 -22.55 -14.89
N LEU A 267 -21.91 -22.44 -13.89
CA LEU A 267 -21.68 -23.51 -12.91
C LEU A 267 -22.72 -23.47 -11.80
N VAL A 268 -23.45 -24.57 -11.64
CA VAL A 268 -24.45 -24.73 -10.55
C VAL A 268 -23.81 -24.54 -9.17
N GLN A 269 -22.59 -25.07 -8.99
CA GLN A 269 -21.81 -24.97 -7.78
C GLN A 269 -21.52 -23.52 -7.38
N ASP A 270 -21.12 -22.68 -8.35
CA ASP A 270 -20.76 -21.28 -8.10
C ASP A 270 -22.00 -20.47 -7.67
N ARG A 271 -23.15 -20.72 -8.34
CA ARG A 271 -24.42 -20.08 -7.97
C ARG A 271 -24.84 -20.46 -6.55
N ALA A 272 -24.84 -21.76 -6.23
CA ALA A 272 -25.19 -22.24 -4.90
C ALA A 272 -24.27 -21.67 -3.82
N SER A 273 -22.95 -21.61 -4.07
CA SER A 273 -21.98 -21.04 -3.15
C SER A 273 -22.21 -19.54 -2.93
N LEU A 274 -22.55 -18.80 -3.97
CA LEU A 274 -22.86 -17.36 -3.85
C LEU A 274 -24.17 -17.14 -3.06
N GLU A 275 -25.21 -17.94 -3.30
CA GLU A 275 -26.45 -17.90 -2.53
C GLU A 275 -26.21 -18.22 -1.05
N ASP A 276 -25.39 -19.22 -0.75
CA ASP A 276 -25.00 -19.55 0.62
C ASP A 276 -24.25 -18.41 1.30
N MET A 277 -23.31 -17.74 0.60
CA MET A 277 -22.63 -16.56 1.14
C MET A 277 -23.63 -15.46 1.49
N HIS A 278 -24.58 -15.15 0.61
CA HIS A 278 -25.63 -14.16 0.88
C HIS A 278 -26.53 -14.57 2.06
N ARG A 279 -26.93 -15.82 2.11
CA ARG A 279 -27.79 -16.34 3.18
C ARG A 279 -27.13 -16.28 4.55
N ILE A 280 -25.83 -16.61 4.62
CA ILE A 280 -25.10 -16.74 5.90
C ILE A 280 -24.53 -15.40 6.34
N PHE A 281 -23.90 -14.65 5.44
CA PHE A 281 -23.17 -13.44 5.78
C PHE A 281 -23.87 -12.14 5.39
N GLY A 282 -24.84 -12.18 4.46
CA GLY A 282 -25.42 -10.96 3.87
C GLY A 282 -26.16 -10.03 4.85
N LYS A 283 -26.54 -10.54 6.03
CA LYS A 283 -27.11 -9.71 7.11
C LYS A 283 -26.06 -9.01 7.98
N MET A 284 -24.82 -9.50 7.96
CA MET A 284 -23.73 -9.01 8.82
C MET A 284 -22.65 -8.26 8.05
N LEU A 285 -22.43 -8.64 6.79
CA LEU A 285 -21.36 -8.14 5.95
C LEU A 285 -21.88 -7.78 4.56
N ARG A 286 -21.29 -6.74 3.97
CA ARG A 286 -21.47 -6.46 2.54
C ARG A 286 -20.88 -7.63 1.72
N ILE A 287 -21.62 -8.07 0.72
CA ILE A 287 -21.13 -8.98 -0.31
C ILE A 287 -21.09 -8.20 -1.63
N PHE A 288 -19.89 -8.03 -2.16
CA PHE A 288 -19.71 -7.36 -3.45
C PHE A 288 -20.26 -8.24 -4.58
N PRO A 289 -20.60 -7.66 -5.74
CA PRO A 289 -20.90 -8.44 -6.92
C PRO A 289 -19.77 -9.43 -7.25
N PRO A 290 -20.08 -10.61 -7.78
CA PRO A 290 -19.06 -11.62 -8.01
C PRO A 290 -18.14 -11.25 -9.17
N MET A 291 -16.83 -11.35 -8.94
CA MET A 291 -15.79 -11.20 -9.94
C MET A 291 -15.81 -12.40 -10.90
N PRO A 292 -16.01 -12.19 -12.20
CA PRO A 292 -16.02 -13.28 -13.16
C PRO A 292 -14.64 -13.92 -13.32
N ARG A 293 -14.62 -15.21 -13.65
CA ARG A 293 -13.41 -15.89 -14.08
C ARG A 293 -12.99 -15.35 -15.45
N ALA A 294 -11.84 -14.68 -15.54
CA ALA A 294 -11.33 -14.14 -16.79
C ALA A 294 -9.80 -14.28 -16.87
N THR A 295 -9.31 -14.69 -18.04
CA THR A 295 -7.88 -14.91 -18.29
C THR A 295 -7.09 -13.60 -18.41
N VAL A 296 -7.77 -12.49 -18.68
CA VAL A 296 -7.18 -11.16 -18.83
C VAL A 296 -6.38 -10.73 -17.59
N TYR A 297 -6.82 -11.14 -16.41
CA TYR A 297 -6.11 -10.82 -15.14
C TYR A 297 -4.74 -11.51 -15.06
N ALA A 298 -4.65 -12.78 -15.49
CA ALA A 298 -3.38 -13.49 -15.56
C ALA A 298 -2.47 -12.93 -16.66
N GLN A 299 -3.03 -12.51 -17.80
CA GLN A 299 -2.29 -11.91 -18.90
C GLN A 299 -1.71 -10.54 -18.50
N ALA A 300 -2.49 -9.69 -17.85
CA ALA A 300 -2.04 -8.40 -17.34
C ALA A 300 -0.91 -8.57 -16.29
N ALA A 301 -1.07 -9.51 -15.35
CA ALA A 301 -0.05 -9.84 -14.37
C ALA A 301 1.27 -10.28 -15.04
N ALA A 302 1.19 -11.16 -16.05
CA ALA A 302 2.36 -11.61 -16.80
C ALA A 302 3.05 -10.48 -17.59
N ALA A 303 2.29 -9.45 -17.99
CA ALA A 303 2.80 -8.25 -18.65
C ALA A 303 3.32 -7.17 -17.68
N GLY A 304 3.25 -7.39 -16.36
CA GLY A 304 3.64 -6.40 -15.35
C GLY A 304 2.78 -5.13 -15.37
N ARG A 305 1.47 -5.26 -15.69
CA ARG A 305 0.52 -4.14 -15.81
C ARG A 305 -0.76 -4.45 -15.06
N THR A 306 -1.44 -3.40 -14.59
CA THR A 306 -2.77 -3.57 -14.02
C THR A 306 -3.81 -3.77 -15.13
N VAL A 307 -4.91 -4.46 -14.81
CA VAL A 307 -5.97 -4.68 -15.82
C VAL A 307 -6.67 -3.38 -16.18
N ALA A 308 -6.85 -2.49 -15.22
CA ALA A 308 -7.44 -1.16 -15.45
C ALA A 308 -6.63 -0.31 -16.45
N GLU A 309 -5.30 -0.46 -16.48
CA GLU A 309 -4.43 0.21 -17.46
C GLU A 309 -4.42 -0.50 -18.82
N ALA A 310 -4.45 -1.84 -18.81
CA ALA A 310 -4.31 -2.62 -20.02
C ALA A 310 -5.62 -2.75 -20.80
N LEU A 311 -6.74 -2.91 -20.08
CA LEU A 311 -8.07 -3.20 -20.63
C LEU A 311 -9.18 -2.62 -19.73
N PRO A 312 -9.50 -1.32 -19.87
CA PRO A 312 -10.49 -0.65 -19.02
C PRO A 312 -11.88 -1.28 -19.04
N ASP A 313 -12.25 -1.92 -20.13
CA ASP A 313 -13.55 -2.59 -20.32
C ASP A 313 -13.50 -4.08 -19.95
N ALA A 314 -12.46 -4.55 -19.26
CA ALA A 314 -12.33 -5.96 -18.90
C ALA A 314 -13.48 -6.42 -17.98
N PRO A 315 -13.93 -7.68 -18.14
CA PRO A 315 -14.96 -8.25 -17.27
C PRO A 315 -14.57 -8.12 -15.79
N GLY A 316 -15.44 -7.52 -14.96
CA GLY A 316 -15.25 -7.36 -13.53
C GLY A 316 -14.58 -6.05 -13.11
N ILE A 317 -14.12 -5.17 -14.00
CA ILE A 317 -13.60 -3.84 -13.62
C ILE A 317 -14.63 -3.07 -12.79
N ALA A 318 -15.91 -3.06 -13.19
CA ALA A 318 -16.98 -2.41 -12.44
C ALA A 318 -17.08 -2.92 -10.98
N VAL A 319 -16.76 -4.18 -10.73
CA VAL A 319 -16.75 -4.74 -9.36
C VAL A 319 -15.63 -4.12 -8.55
N TYR A 320 -14.43 -3.94 -9.14
CA TYR A 320 -13.34 -3.24 -8.44
C TYR A 320 -13.67 -1.77 -8.20
N GLU A 321 -14.38 -1.11 -9.12
CA GLU A 321 -14.86 0.25 -8.91
C GLU A 321 -15.82 0.35 -7.72
N GLU A 322 -16.69 -0.65 -7.51
CA GLU A 322 -17.54 -0.71 -6.32
C GLU A 322 -16.73 -0.92 -5.03
N VAL A 323 -15.69 -1.76 -5.07
CA VAL A 323 -14.77 -1.93 -3.94
C VAL A 323 -14.05 -0.62 -3.62
N VAL A 324 -13.51 0.06 -4.65
CA VAL A 324 -12.86 1.37 -4.52
C VAL A 324 -13.82 2.40 -3.91
N ALA A 325 -15.06 2.47 -4.41
CA ALA A 325 -16.07 3.40 -3.87
C ALA A 325 -16.35 3.14 -2.38
N ALA A 326 -16.50 1.88 -1.98
CA ALA A 326 -16.74 1.49 -0.58
C ALA A 326 -15.53 1.85 0.33
N VAL A 327 -14.32 1.68 -0.18
CA VAL A 327 -13.08 2.01 0.55
C VAL A 327 -12.92 3.52 0.70
N VAL A 328 -13.22 4.29 -0.34
CA VAL A 328 -13.22 5.75 -0.31
C VAL A 328 -14.25 6.28 0.69
N GLU A 329 -15.46 5.74 0.67
CA GLU A 329 -16.50 6.07 1.65
C GLU A 329 -16.02 5.83 3.10
N LYS A 330 -15.38 4.67 3.33
CA LYS A 330 -14.82 4.32 4.64
C LYS A 330 -13.75 5.31 5.10
N ARG A 331 -12.87 5.76 4.19
CA ARG A 331 -11.87 6.78 4.49
C ARG A 331 -12.52 8.12 4.85
N ASN A 332 -13.51 8.55 4.08
CA ASN A 332 -14.20 9.81 4.36
C ASN A 332 -14.83 9.80 5.76
N GLN A 333 -15.50 8.72 6.14
CA GLN A 333 -16.04 8.53 7.49
C GLN A 333 -14.95 8.60 8.59
N MET A 334 -13.77 8.03 8.32
CA MET A 334 -12.65 8.07 9.26
C MET A 334 -12.08 9.49 9.42
N VAL A 335 -11.95 10.22 8.32
CA VAL A 335 -11.46 11.61 8.32
C VAL A 335 -12.45 12.53 9.03
N GLU A 336 -13.75 12.41 8.73
CA GLU A 336 -14.81 13.18 9.41
C GLU A 336 -14.80 12.92 10.93
N ALA A 337 -14.69 11.66 11.34
CA ALA A 337 -14.60 11.31 12.76
C ALA A 337 -13.36 11.89 13.45
N ALA A 338 -12.23 12.00 12.75
CA ALA A 338 -11.02 12.61 13.27
C ALA A 338 -11.18 14.13 13.47
N HIS A 339 -11.88 14.82 12.57
CA HIS A 339 -12.17 16.27 12.70
C HIS A 339 -13.14 16.62 13.83
N VAL A 340 -14.03 15.70 14.21
CA VAL A 340 -14.99 15.93 15.32
C VAL A 340 -14.32 15.81 16.68
N VAL A 341 -13.18 15.12 16.78
CA VAL A 341 -12.44 14.84 18.04
C VAL A 341 -11.29 15.83 18.26
N ALA A 342 -10.86 16.55 17.23
CA ALA A 342 -9.82 17.59 17.29
C ALA A 342 -10.40 18.95 17.65
#